data_609b3b5af299bb9ffdca446f04a5f7a7
#
_entry.id   609b3b5af299bb9ffdca446f04a5f7a7
#
_cell.length_a   1.000
_cell.length_b   1.000
_cell.length_c   1.000
_cell.angle_alpha   90.00
_cell.angle_beta   90.00
_cell.angle_gamma   90.00
#
_symmetry.space_group_name_H-M   'P 1'
#
loop_
_entity.id
_entity.type
_entity.pdbx_description
1 polymer ?
#
loop_
_entity_poly.entity_id
_entity_poly.type
_entity_poly.pdbx_seq_one_letter_code
_entity_poly.pdbx_strand_id
1 'polypeptide(L)'
;MAHLEKYKASSVGHMLAHYRRDPSSLGRENIDPARVEMDYTLAIDPADGLVKPMEGVEPNWATVEGRIERVNERAKAEGKRAVRKDAVVMADVVVTLPENVRKGDEGKFFGWTYCFLADRLGSGNMLGGFVHRDEVRADGSPVRDHMHAPFTPILDGRFNFKKMCPRTFYQSLHKDLGDYLEQHLGYRPEIELEDGKRAQKALSRVDKRDIDAARAEILAPVERKAGEIVADATERAERASAARKRDEDRLRAARSDLAKVERQRVETRGELGTLTEQVGEKRSQAAEMDRKIAEKMAEIDRLDGEIGEKIELRNEVG
;
A
#
# COMPACT_ATOMS: atom_id res chain seq x y z
N MET A 1 -19.54 -14.52 -10.14
CA MET A 1 -20.16 -14.72 -8.80
C MET A 1 -20.11 -13.40 -8.04
N ALA A 2 -21.15 -13.08 -7.25
CA ALA A 2 -21.13 -11.89 -6.38
C ALA A 2 -21.21 -12.32 -4.91
N HIS A 3 -20.40 -11.73 -4.03
CA HIS A 3 -20.47 -11.94 -2.59
C HIS A 3 -20.30 -10.61 -1.85
N LEU A 4 -20.63 -10.57 -0.56
CA LEU A 4 -20.64 -9.36 0.22
C LEU A 4 -19.87 -9.55 1.52
N GLU A 5 -18.94 -8.63 1.77
CA GLU A 5 -18.11 -8.57 2.98
C GLU A 5 -18.45 -7.36 3.85
N LYS A 6 -18.06 -7.40 5.12
CA LYS A 6 -18.41 -6.38 6.13
C LYS A 6 -17.21 -5.97 6.93
N TYR A 7 -17.03 -4.67 7.14
CA TYR A 7 -15.87 -4.11 7.81
C TYR A 7 -16.26 -3.17 8.95
N LYS A 8 -15.57 -3.32 10.07
CA LYS A 8 -15.55 -2.37 11.17
C LYS A 8 -14.52 -1.29 10.89
N ALA A 9 -14.57 -0.18 11.61
CA ALA A 9 -13.65 0.95 11.45
C ALA A 9 -12.17 0.55 11.41
N SER A 10 -11.75 -0.41 12.25
CA SER A 10 -10.36 -0.88 12.33
C SER A 10 -9.80 -1.53 11.07
N SER A 11 -10.66 -2.02 10.17
CA SER A 11 -10.24 -2.75 8.96
C SER A 11 -10.36 -1.91 7.68
N VAL A 12 -11.07 -0.78 7.74
CA VAL A 12 -11.41 0.01 6.55
C VAL A 12 -10.18 0.58 5.84
N GLY A 13 -9.27 1.20 6.60
CA GLY A 13 -8.08 1.82 6.02
C GLY A 13 -7.22 0.83 5.24
N HIS A 14 -7.03 -0.37 5.82
CA HIS A 14 -6.28 -1.45 5.19
C HIS A 14 -6.97 -1.96 3.92
N MET A 15 -8.30 -2.13 3.94
CA MET A 15 -9.04 -2.61 2.78
C MET A 15 -9.07 -1.59 1.64
N LEU A 16 -9.29 -0.31 1.95
CA LEU A 16 -9.24 0.74 0.92
C LEU A 16 -7.84 0.90 0.33
N ALA A 17 -6.77 0.76 1.13
CA ALA A 17 -5.40 0.74 0.61
C ALA A 17 -5.17 -0.45 -0.34
N HIS A 18 -5.73 -1.63 -0.02
CA HIS A 18 -5.68 -2.79 -0.90
C HIS A 18 -6.42 -2.54 -2.22
N TYR A 19 -7.64 -1.99 -2.16
CA TYR A 19 -8.43 -1.75 -3.37
C TYR A 19 -7.77 -0.74 -4.31
N ARG A 20 -7.13 0.29 -3.78
CA ARG A 20 -6.41 1.31 -4.56
C ARG A 20 -5.01 0.89 -5.01
N ARG A 21 -4.60 -0.33 -4.69
CA ARG A 21 -3.20 -0.76 -4.94
C ARG A 21 -2.17 0.22 -4.36
N ASP A 22 -2.45 0.71 -3.15
CA ASP A 22 -1.49 1.56 -2.43
C ASP A 22 -0.11 0.87 -2.37
N PRO A 23 1.01 1.60 -2.53
CA PRO A 23 2.35 1.00 -2.49
C PRO A 23 2.62 0.10 -1.30
N SER A 24 1.99 0.38 -0.15
CA SER A 24 2.07 -0.47 1.05
C SER A 24 1.37 -1.84 0.87
N SER A 25 0.50 -1.99 -0.12
CA SER A 25 -0.23 -3.22 -0.43
C SER A 25 0.35 -4.01 -1.59
N LEU A 26 1.24 -3.43 -2.41
CA LEU A 26 1.81 -4.05 -3.61
C LEU A 26 2.81 -5.18 -3.33
N GLY A 27 3.32 -5.30 -2.10
CA GLY A 27 4.23 -6.38 -1.69
C GLY A 27 3.55 -7.73 -1.41
N ARG A 28 2.30 -7.92 -1.81
CA ARG A 28 1.57 -9.19 -1.63
C ARG A 28 1.90 -10.15 -2.76
N GLU A 29 2.10 -11.42 -2.44
CA GLU A 29 2.45 -12.49 -3.38
C GLU A 29 1.39 -12.72 -4.47
N ASN A 30 0.14 -12.31 -4.24
CA ASN A 30 -0.95 -12.47 -5.17
C ASN A 30 -1.19 -11.29 -6.11
N ILE A 31 -0.31 -10.27 -6.11
CA ILE A 31 -0.38 -9.12 -7.01
C ILE A 31 0.77 -9.21 -8.01
N ASP A 32 0.45 -9.18 -9.31
CA ASP A 32 1.42 -9.08 -10.38
C ASP A 32 1.74 -7.59 -10.66
N PRO A 33 2.93 -7.09 -10.26
CA PRO A 33 3.27 -5.68 -10.43
C PRO A 33 3.25 -5.21 -11.89
N ALA A 34 3.45 -6.12 -12.85
CA ALA A 34 3.45 -5.79 -14.28
C ALA A 34 2.04 -5.54 -14.83
N ARG A 35 1.00 -5.92 -14.07
CA ARG A 35 -0.40 -5.80 -14.48
C ARG A 35 -1.19 -4.74 -13.70
N VAL A 36 -0.62 -4.15 -12.67
CA VAL A 36 -1.27 -3.11 -11.84
C VAL A 36 -1.80 -1.94 -12.66
N GLU A 37 -1.13 -1.58 -13.74
CA GLU A 37 -1.58 -0.53 -14.66
C GLU A 37 -2.87 -0.88 -15.43
N MET A 38 -3.30 -2.14 -15.40
CA MET A 38 -4.56 -2.57 -16.00
C MET A 38 -5.76 -2.38 -15.07
N ASP A 39 -5.52 -2.13 -13.80
CA ASP A 39 -6.55 -1.86 -12.81
C ASP A 39 -7.12 -0.46 -13.03
N TYR A 40 -8.40 -0.29 -12.68
CA TYR A 40 -9.04 1.01 -12.79
C TYR A 40 -10.15 1.15 -11.77
N THR A 41 -10.48 2.40 -11.46
CA THR A 41 -11.55 2.72 -10.49
C THR A 41 -12.70 3.43 -11.21
N LEU A 42 -13.93 3.02 -10.90
CA LEU A 42 -15.17 3.59 -11.39
C LEU A 42 -15.81 4.49 -10.33
N ALA A 43 -16.40 5.58 -10.78
CA ALA A 43 -17.23 6.47 -9.96
C ALA A 43 -18.45 6.94 -10.74
N ILE A 44 -19.47 7.42 -10.01
CA ILE A 44 -20.59 8.15 -10.60
C ILE A 44 -20.17 9.61 -10.71
N ASP A 45 -20.16 10.12 -11.93
CA ASP A 45 -19.95 11.55 -12.18
C ASP A 45 -21.16 12.34 -11.64
N PRO A 46 -20.98 13.26 -10.70
CA PRO A 46 -22.06 14.02 -10.12
C PRO A 46 -22.74 14.99 -11.11
N ALA A 47 -22.10 15.30 -12.24
CA ALA A 47 -22.63 16.24 -13.23
C ALA A 47 -23.72 15.62 -14.11
N ASP A 48 -23.57 14.33 -14.45
CA ASP A 48 -24.50 13.65 -15.39
C ASP A 48 -25.06 12.33 -14.84
N GLY A 49 -24.59 11.88 -13.68
CA GLY A 49 -25.00 10.62 -13.05
C GLY A 49 -24.47 9.36 -13.75
N LEU A 50 -23.57 9.50 -14.71
CA LEU A 50 -23.01 8.37 -15.45
C LEU A 50 -21.81 7.76 -14.72
N VAL A 51 -21.61 6.47 -14.90
CA VAL A 51 -20.41 5.77 -14.39
C VAL A 51 -19.26 6.03 -15.36
N LYS A 52 -18.18 6.56 -14.82
CA LYS A 52 -16.93 6.91 -15.52
C LYS A 52 -15.73 6.45 -14.72
N PRO A 53 -14.52 6.37 -15.32
CA PRO A 53 -13.31 6.27 -14.55
C PRO A 53 -13.25 7.38 -13.50
N MET A 54 -12.83 7.04 -12.28
CA MET A 54 -12.75 8.00 -11.18
C MET A 54 -11.66 9.03 -11.47
N GLU A 55 -12.03 10.30 -11.42
CA GLU A 55 -11.11 11.42 -11.49
C GLU A 55 -10.87 11.98 -10.09
N GLY A 56 -9.60 12.28 -9.76
CA GLY A 56 -9.22 12.89 -8.48
C GLY A 56 -8.76 11.90 -7.41
N VAL A 57 -9.02 12.23 -6.15
CA VAL A 57 -8.51 11.45 -5.00
C VAL A 57 -9.43 10.28 -4.70
N GLU A 58 -8.91 9.07 -4.83
CA GLU A 58 -9.64 7.86 -4.46
C GLU A 58 -9.97 7.81 -2.95
N PRO A 59 -11.13 7.24 -2.58
CA PRO A 59 -11.55 7.12 -1.20
C PRO A 59 -10.51 6.41 -0.33
N ASN A 60 -10.27 6.96 0.85
CA ASN A 60 -9.37 6.43 1.86
C ASN A 60 -10.06 6.41 3.24
N TRP A 61 -9.30 6.10 4.30
CA TRP A 61 -9.87 6.09 5.65
C TRP A 61 -10.54 7.42 6.00
N ALA A 62 -9.93 8.57 5.69
CA ALA A 62 -10.49 9.88 6.02
C ALA A 62 -11.86 10.12 5.35
N THR A 63 -12.11 9.53 4.17
CA THR A 63 -13.42 9.56 3.51
C THR A 63 -14.50 8.90 4.36
N VAL A 64 -14.22 7.72 4.90
CA VAL A 64 -15.16 6.97 5.75
C VAL A 64 -15.26 7.59 7.14
N GLU A 65 -14.15 8.04 7.72
CA GLU A 65 -14.09 8.75 8.99
C GLU A 65 -14.97 10.01 8.97
N GLY A 66 -14.86 10.85 7.94
CA GLY A 66 -15.71 12.01 7.78
C GLY A 66 -17.22 11.68 7.61
N ARG A 67 -17.54 10.48 7.07
CA ARG A 67 -18.94 9.98 7.06
C ARG A 67 -19.39 9.57 8.47
N ILE A 68 -18.51 8.94 9.26
CA ILE A 68 -18.79 8.58 10.66
C ILE A 68 -19.01 9.83 11.50
N GLU A 69 -18.18 10.85 11.33
CA GLU A 69 -18.29 12.13 12.04
C GLU A 69 -19.63 12.81 11.73
N ARG A 70 -20.01 12.94 10.47
CA ARG A 70 -21.33 13.52 10.08
C ARG A 70 -22.51 12.75 10.69
N VAL A 71 -22.44 11.41 10.74
CA VAL A 71 -23.47 10.60 11.39
C VAL A 71 -23.49 10.83 12.90
N ASN A 72 -22.34 11.00 13.53
CA ASN A 72 -22.24 11.30 14.96
C ASN A 72 -22.75 12.70 15.31
N GLU A 73 -22.42 13.71 14.50
CA GLU A 73 -22.93 15.08 14.66
C GLU A 73 -24.45 15.13 14.58
N ARG A 74 -25.00 14.45 13.56
CA ARG A 74 -26.45 14.32 13.41
C ARG A 74 -27.08 13.59 14.59
N ALA A 75 -26.49 12.48 15.03
CA ALA A 75 -26.99 11.75 16.18
C ALA A 75 -26.98 12.61 17.45
N LYS A 76 -25.93 13.40 17.66
CA LYS A 76 -25.82 14.36 18.78
C LYS A 76 -26.92 15.42 18.71
N ALA A 77 -27.15 16.01 17.54
CA ALA A 77 -28.20 17.01 17.32
C ALA A 77 -29.61 16.44 17.60
N GLU A 78 -29.82 15.15 17.32
CA GLU A 78 -31.07 14.43 17.54
C GLU A 78 -31.18 13.81 18.94
N GLY A 79 -30.22 14.03 19.87
CA GLY A 79 -30.19 13.43 21.19
C GLY A 79 -30.03 11.90 21.18
N LYS A 80 -29.40 11.36 20.12
CA LYS A 80 -29.20 9.92 19.89
C LYS A 80 -27.76 9.50 20.16
N ARG A 81 -27.55 8.19 20.33
CA ARG A 81 -26.23 7.63 20.59
C ARG A 81 -25.34 7.69 19.33
N ALA A 82 -24.08 7.97 19.53
CA ALA A 82 -23.04 7.89 18.50
C ALA A 82 -22.90 6.48 17.90
N VAL A 83 -22.20 6.40 16.77
CA VAL A 83 -21.84 5.14 16.09
C VAL A 83 -21.05 4.25 17.05
N ARG A 84 -21.46 3.00 17.21
CA ARG A 84 -20.79 2.03 18.08
C ARG A 84 -19.44 1.62 17.49
N LYS A 85 -18.45 1.30 18.32
CA LYS A 85 -17.13 0.82 17.89
C LYS A 85 -17.17 -0.47 17.05
N ASP A 86 -18.18 -1.32 17.29
CA ASP A 86 -18.39 -2.59 16.58
C ASP A 86 -19.34 -2.48 15.39
N ALA A 87 -19.76 -1.25 15.03
CA ALA A 87 -20.65 -1.03 13.89
C ALA A 87 -19.95 -1.42 12.58
N VAL A 88 -20.74 -1.97 11.64
CA VAL A 88 -20.32 -2.10 10.24
C VAL A 88 -20.37 -0.73 9.62
N VAL A 89 -19.22 -0.14 9.33
CA VAL A 89 -19.10 1.21 8.76
C VAL A 89 -18.77 1.19 7.27
N MET A 90 -18.32 0.05 6.77
CA MET A 90 -18.13 -0.22 5.34
C MET A 90 -18.55 -1.64 5.05
N ALA A 91 -19.09 -1.86 3.87
CA ALA A 91 -19.27 -3.19 3.31
C ALA A 91 -18.82 -3.16 1.85
N ASP A 92 -18.54 -4.33 1.28
CA ASP A 92 -18.03 -4.46 -0.08
C ASP A 92 -18.81 -5.55 -0.81
N VAL A 93 -19.23 -5.26 -2.04
CA VAL A 93 -19.77 -6.26 -2.95
C VAL A 93 -18.68 -6.60 -3.97
N VAL A 94 -18.17 -7.82 -3.90
CA VAL A 94 -17.20 -8.32 -4.87
C VAL A 94 -17.92 -9.02 -5.99
N VAL A 95 -17.66 -8.62 -7.23
CA VAL A 95 -18.27 -9.22 -8.42
C VAL A 95 -17.17 -9.68 -9.38
N THR A 96 -17.09 -10.99 -9.58
CA THR A 96 -16.11 -11.61 -10.52
C THR A 96 -16.71 -11.64 -11.92
N LEU A 97 -15.87 -11.34 -12.92
CA LEU A 97 -16.22 -11.40 -14.34
C LEU A 97 -16.61 -12.85 -14.74
N PRO A 98 -17.81 -13.10 -15.23
CA PRO A 98 -18.20 -14.41 -15.76
C PRO A 98 -17.45 -14.79 -17.04
N GLU A 99 -17.25 -16.09 -17.26
CA GLU A 99 -16.52 -16.59 -18.45
C GLU A 99 -17.26 -16.32 -19.76
N ASN A 100 -18.58 -16.24 -19.72
CA ASN A 100 -19.41 -16.00 -20.90
C ASN A 100 -19.59 -14.51 -21.24
N VAL A 101 -18.93 -13.59 -20.51
CA VAL A 101 -18.87 -12.20 -20.93
C VAL A 101 -18.05 -12.09 -22.21
N ARG A 102 -18.63 -11.45 -23.23
CA ARG A 102 -18.00 -11.30 -24.54
C ARG A 102 -16.74 -10.48 -24.45
N LYS A 103 -15.70 -10.88 -25.16
CA LYS A 103 -14.46 -10.12 -25.23
C LYS A 103 -14.71 -8.70 -25.74
N GLY A 104 -14.28 -7.71 -24.97
CA GLY A 104 -14.49 -6.29 -25.24
C GLY A 104 -15.70 -5.68 -24.51
N ASP A 105 -16.53 -6.50 -23.84
CA ASP A 105 -17.64 -6.02 -23.02
C ASP A 105 -17.33 -6.00 -21.51
N GLU A 106 -16.06 -6.33 -21.10
CA GLU A 106 -15.64 -6.40 -19.70
C GLU A 106 -15.87 -5.06 -18.97
N GLY A 107 -15.48 -3.96 -19.63
CA GLY A 107 -15.70 -2.61 -19.08
C GLY A 107 -17.18 -2.25 -18.93
N LYS A 108 -18.04 -2.65 -19.91
CA LYS A 108 -19.49 -2.45 -19.83
C LYS A 108 -20.09 -3.32 -18.72
N PHE A 109 -19.63 -4.55 -18.57
CA PHE A 109 -20.06 -5.44 -17.49
C PHE A 109 -19.82 -4.81 -16.12
N PHE A 110 -18.61 -4.34 -15.83
CA PHE A 110 -18.30 -3.70 -14.56
C PHE A 110 -19.01 -2.34 -14.40
N GLY A 111 -19.11 -1.55 -15.46
CA GLY A 111 -19.82 -0.28 -15.45
C GLY A 111 -21.29 -0.46 -15.08
N TRP A 112 -22.03 -1.34 -15.77
CA TRP A 112 -23.43 -1.61 -15.46
C TRP A 112 -23.62 -2.30 -14.10
N THR A 113 -22.69 -3.17 -13.71
CA THR A 113 -22.70 -3.75 -12.35
C THR A 113 -22.60 -2.64 -11.30
N TYR A 114 -21.71 -1.67 -11.49
CA TYR A 114 -21.56 -0.55 -10.57
C TYR A 114 -22.81 0.34 -10.53
N CYS A 115 -23.42 0.64 -11.69
CA CYS A 115 -24.73 1.33 -11.76
C CYS A 115 -25.79 0.61 -10.93
N PHE A 116 -25.96 -0.69 -11.16
CA PHE A 116 -26.94 -1.50 -10.42
C PHE A 116 -26.74 -1.44 -8.90
N LEU A 117 -25.48 -1.55 -8.45
CA LEU A 117 -25.17 -1.48 -7.02
C LEU A 117 -25.39 -0.09 -6.45
N ALA A 118 -25.06 0.94 -7.20
CA ALA A 118 -25.26 2.34 -6.80
C ALA A 118 -26.74 2.69 -6.67
N ASP A 119 -27.59 2.24 -7.58
CA ASP A 119 -29.04 2.41 -7.50
C ASP A 119 -29.62 1.68 -6.29
N ARG A 120 -29.14 0.49 -6.01
CA ARG A 120 -29.67 -0.38 -4.95
C ARG A 120 -29.20 0.00 -3.55
N LEU A 121 -27.97 0.49 -3.42
CA LEU A 121 -27.32 0.84 -2.14
C LEU A 121 -27.32 2.35 -1.86
N GLY A 122 -27.69 3.16 -2.86
CA GLY A 122 -27.62 4.60 -2.86
C GLY A 122 -26.25 5.11 -3.34
N SER A 123 -26.25 5.90 -4.43
CA SER A 123 -25.04 6.45 -5.05
C SER A 123 -24.14 7.20 -4.05
N GLY A 124 -24.75 7.98 -3.14
CA GLY A 124 -24.03 8.71 -2.08
C GLY A 124 -23.33 7.81 -1.04
N ASN A 125 -23.69 6.54 -0.97
CA ASN A 125 -23.05 5.57 -0.10
C ASN A 125 -21.82 4.91 -0.75
N MET A 126 -21.76 4.87 -2.07
CA MET A 126 -20.64 4.23 -2.79
C MET A 126 -19.31 4.93 -2.50
N LEU A 127 -18.24 4.15 -2.50
CA LEU A 127 -16.87 4.62 -2.33
C LEU A 127 -16.02 4.42 -3.61
N GLY A 128 -16.62 3.87 -4.66
CA GLY A 128 -15.97 3.55 -5.92
C GLY A 128 -16.20 2.11 -6.33
N GLY A 129 -15.86 1.79 -7.58
CA GLY A 129 -15.80 0.43 -8.10
C GLY A 129 -14.37 0.13 -8.53
N PHE A 130 -13.62 -0.62 -7.72
CA PHE A 130 -12.21 -0.92 -7.97
C PHE A 130 -12.11 -2.23 -8.75
N VAL A 131 -11.73 -2.14 -10.01
CA VAL A 131 -11.60 -3.29 -10.90
C VAL A 131 -10.16 -3.76 -10.89
N HIS A 132 -9.95 -4.99 -10.42
CA HIS A 132 -8.65 -5.63 -10.33
C HIS A 132 -8.47 -6.65 -11.46
N ARG A 133 -7.37 -6.52 -12.17
CA ARG A 133 -6.95 -7.36 -13.31
C ARG A 133 -5.54 -7.91 -13.12
N ASP A 134 -4.92 -7.60 -11.99
CA ASP A 134 -3.54 -7.86 -11.65
C ASP A 134 -3.33 -9.05 -10.70
N GLU A 135 -4.40 -9.66 -10.20
CA GLU A 135 -4.26 -10.74 -9.23
C GLU A 135 -3.88 -12.08 -9.86
N VAL A 136 -3.02 -12.80 -9.16
CA VAL A 136 -2.53 -14.13 -9.54
C VAL A 136 -2.71 -15.13 -8.40
N ARG A 137 -2.82 -16.40 -8.75
CA ARG A 137 -2.82 -17.53 -7.80
C ARG A 137 -1.37 -17.86 -7.39
N ALA A 138 -1.24 -18.73 -6.41
CA ALA A 138 0.05 -19.22 -5.92
C ALA A 138 0.90 -19.92 -7.01
N ASP A 139 0.27 -20.43 -8.07
CA ASP A 139 0.92 -21.03 -9.23
C ASP A 139 1.28 -20.01 -10.33
N GLY A 140 1.05 -18.71 -10.08
CA GLY A 140 1.28 -17.62 -11.04
C GLY A 140 0.19 -17.48 -12.11
N SER A 141 -0.84 -18.34 -12.12
CA SER A 141 -1.94 -18.20 -13.06
C SER A 141 -2.84 -17.01 -12.69
N PRO A 142 -3.36 -16.26 -13.68
CA PRO A 142 -4.19 -15.09 -13.40
C PRO A 142 -5.50 -15.49 -12.68
N VAL A 143 -5.89 -14.68 -11.72
CA VAL A 143 -7.26 -14.70 -11.17
C VAL A 143 -8.17 -13.99 -12.18
N ARG A 144 -9.43 -14.41 -12.23
CA ARG A 144 -10.42 -13.71 -13.07
C ARG A 144 -10.59 -12.26 -12.59
N ASP A 145 -10.69 -11.34 -13.55
CA ASP A 145 -10.97 -9.95 -13.27
C ASP A 145 -12.19 -9.84 -12.34
N HIS A 146 -12.11 -8.94 -11.38
CA HIS A 146 -13.19 -8.75 -10.42
C HIS A 146 -13.25 -7.29 -9.96
N MET A 147 -14.42 -6.87 -9.55
CA MET A 147 -14.65 -5.53 -9.02
C MET A 147 -15.00 -5.60 -7.55
N HIS A 148 -14.32 -4.81 -6.74
CA HIS A 148 -14.72 -4.42 -5.40
C HIS A 148 -15.58 -3.16 -5.48
N ALA A 149 -16.78 -3.22 -4.93
CA ALA A 149 -17.69 -2.08 -4.85
C ALA A 149 -18.00 -1.73 -3.39
N PRO A 150 -17.03 -1.13 -2.66
CA PRO A 150 -17.21 -0.76 -1.28
C PRO A 150 -18.22 0.38 -1.13
N PHE A 151 -19.00 0.31 -0.05
CA PHE A 151 -20.00 1.32 0.30
C PHE A 151 -20.11 1.51 1.81
N THR A 152 -20.56 2.66 2.24
CA THR A 152 -20.93 2.93 3.64
C THR A 152 -22.41 2.66 3.83
N PRO A 153 -22.84 1.75 4.71
CA PRO A 153 -24.23 1.37 4.85
C PRO A 153 -25.04 2.41 5.65
N ILE A 154 -25.12 3.64 5.13
CA ILE A 154 -25.84 4.75 5.76
C ILE A 154 -27.25 4.80 5.20
N LEU A 155 -28.23 4.56 6.07
CA LEU A 155 -29.64 4.62 5.78
C LEU A 155 -30.33 5.51 6.83
N ASP A 156 -31.16 6.45 6.38
CA ASP A 156 -31.83 7.42 7.24
C ASP A 156 -30.85 8.20 8.16
N GLY A 157 -29.65 8.47 7.65
CA GLY A 157 -28.59 9.19 8.39
C GLY A 157 -27.91 8.38 9.47
N ARG A 158 -27.94 7.04 9.42
CA ARG A 158 -27.33 6.13 10.39
C ARG A 158 -26.68 4.92 9.71
N PHE A 159 -25.62 4.43 10.29
CA PHE A 159 -25.09 3.13 9.88
C PHE A 159 -26.07 2.01 10.23
N ASN A 160 -26.69 1.41 9.24
CA ASN A 160 -27.67 0.35 9.39
C ASN A 160 -27.55 -0.72 8.32
N PHE A 161 -26.42 -1.45 8.37
CA PHE A 161 -26.14 -2.51 7.43
C PHE A 161 -27.27 -3.57 7.34
N LYS A 162 -27.81 -4.00 8.48
CA LYS A 162 -28.88 -5.05 8.50
C LYS A 162 -30.16 -4.61 7.78
N LYS A 163 -30.50 -3.32 7.86
CA LYS A 163 -31.69 -2.79 7.16
C LYS A 163 -31.42 -2.56 5.68
N MET A 164 -30.20 -2.13 5.32
CA MET A 164 -29.81 -1.91 3.93
C MET A 164 -29.62 -3.21 3.16
N CYS A 165 -28.98 -4.21 3.78
CA CYS A 165 -28.73 -5.52 3.20
C CYS A 165 -29.39 -6.62 4.04
N PRO A 166 -30.73 -6.74 4.00
CA PRO A 166 -31.46 -7.82 4.66
C PRO A 166 -31.19 -9.16 3.96
N ARG A 167 -31.66 -10.25 4.55
CA ARG A 167 -31.50 -11.60 3.96
C ARG A 167 -32.03 -11.68 2.52
N THR A 168 -33.12 -11.00 2.23
CA THR A 168 -33.70 -10.92 0.88
C THR A 168 -32.77 -10.27 -0.14
N PHE A 169 -31.95 -9.29 0.27
CA PHE A 169 -30.92 -8.71 -0.59
C PHE A 169 -29.97 -9.78 -1.14
N TYR A 170 -29.46 -10.66 -0.26
CA TYR A 170 -28.55 -11.73 -0.66
C TYR A 170 -29.24 -12.78 -1.55
N GLN A 171 -30.51 -13.05 -1.28
CA GLN A 171 -31.27 -14.07 -2.02
C GLN A 171 -31.61 -13.62 -3.45
N SER A 172 -31.79 -12.32 -3.67
CA SER A 172 -32.15 -11.78 -4.98
C SER A 172 -30.97 -11.20 -5.76
N LEU A 173 -29.84 -10.89 -5.11
CA LEU A 173 -28.74 -10.14 -5.69
C LEU A 173 -28.29 -10.69 -7.05
N HIS A 174 -28.02 -12.00 -7.14
CA HIS A 174 -27.53 -12.60 -8.37
C HIS A 174 -28.56 -12.56 -9.50
N LYS A 175 -29.81 -12.90 -9.16
CA LYS A 175 -30.91 -12.86 -10.14
C LYS A 175 -31.15 -11.43 -10.63
N ASP A 176 -31.31 -10.48 -9.72
CA ASP A 176 -31.63 -9.11 -10.05
C ASP A 176 -30.49 -8.44 -10.85
N LEU A 177 -29.23 -8.73 -10.48
CA LEU A 177 -28.06 -8.26 -11.21
C LEU A 177 -27.98 -8.93 -12.60
N GLY A 178 -28.26 -10.22 -12.71
CA GLY A 178 -28.31 -10.94 -13.98
C GLY A 178 -29.38 -10.36 -14.92
N ASP A 179 -30.59 -10.13 -14.41
CA ASP A 179 -31.69 -9.53 -15.17
C ASP A 179 -31.34 -8.11 -15.63
N TYR A 180 -30.72 -7.31 -14.76
CA TYR A 180 -30.28 -5.95 -15.10
C TYR A 180 -29.19 -5.94 -16.18
N LEU A 181 -28.19 -6.80 -16.04
CA LEU A 181 -27.09 -6.88 -17.01
C LEU A 181 -27.56 -7.44 -18.37
N GLU A 182 -28.51 -8.38 -18.38
CA GLU A 182 -29.11 -8.87 -19.62
C GLU A 182 -29.74 -7.75 -20.45
N GLN A 183 -30.48 -6.84 -19.78
CA GLN A 183 -31.10 -5.70 -20.43
C GLN A 183 -30.08 -4.74 -21.05
N HIS A 184 -28.91 -4.56 -20.42
CA HIS A 184 -27.91 -3.58 -20.85
C HIS A 184 -26.83 -4.13 -21.78
N LEU A 185 -26.54 -5.43 -21.71
CA LEU A 185 -25.54 -6.10 -22.55
C LEU A 185 -26.16 -6.79 -23.78
N GLY A 186 -27.50 -7.06 -23.74
CA GLY A 186 -28.19 -7.81 -24.77
C GLY A 186 -27.95 -9.33 -24.71
N TYR A 187 -27.36 -9.82 -23.61
CA TYR A 187 -27.21 -11.24 -23.29
C TYR A 187 -27.03 -11.37 -21.76
N ARG A 188 -27.35 -12.58 -21.22
CA ARG A 188 -27.29 -12.84 -19.79
C ARG A 188 -25.90 -13.34 -19.36
N PRO A 189 -25.15 -12.58 -18.52
CA PRO A 189 -23.94 -13.12 -17.89
C PRO A 189 -24.26 -14.19 -16.86
N GLU A 190 -23.40 -15.23 -16.77
CA GLU A 190 -23.55 -16.34 -15.82
C GLU A 190 -23.06 -15.99 -14.42
N ILE A 191 -23.81 -15.13 -13.73
CA ILE A 191 -23.48 -14.66 -12.37
C ILE A 191 -23.94 -15.67 -11.32
N GLU A 192 -24.96 -16.48 -11.62
CA GLU A 192 -25.59 -17.42 -10.69
C GLU A 192 -24.68 -18.64 -10.46
N LEU A 193 -24.56 -19.02 -9.19
CA LEU A 193 -23.90 -20.29 -8.84
C LEU A 193 -24.86 -21.46 -9.10
N GLU A 194 -24.49 -22.34 -10.02
CA GLU A 194 -25.19 -23.64 -10.17
C GLU A 194 -25.17 -24.48 -8.86
N ASP A 195 -24.11 -24.34 -8.08
CA ASP A 195 -23.90 -25.09 -6.83
C ASP A 195 -24.86 -24.73 -5.70
N GLY A 196 -25.33 -23.48 -5.62
CA GLY A 196 -26.31 -23.05 -4.63
C GLY A 196 -27.67 -23.76 -4.77
N LYS A 197 -28.09 -24.05 -6.01
CA LYS A 197 -29.32 -24.81 -6.30
C LYS A 197 -29.15 -26.29 -6.01
N ARG A 198 -27.97 -26.89 -6.20
CA ARG A 198 -27.67 -28.26 -5.88
C ARG A 198 -27.62 -28.54 -4.38
N ALA A 199 -26.98 -27.65 -3.62
CA ALA A 199 -26.91 -27.73 -2.16
C ALA A 199 -28.29 -27.59 -1.51
N GLN A 200 -29.14 -26.68 -1.98
CA GLN A 200 -30.51 -26.51 -1.47
C GLN A 200 -31.43 -27.68 -1.81
N LYS A 201 -31.30 -28.27 -3.01
CA LYS A 201 -32.03 -29.49 -3.40
C LYS A 201 -31.56 -30.76 -2.67
N ALA A 202 -30.28 -30.85 -2.37
CA ALA A 202 -29.73 -31.96 -1.59
C ALA A 202 -30.23 -31.92 -0.13
N LEU A 203 -30.21 -30.74 0.49
CA LEU A 203 -30.68 -30.53 1.86
C LEU A 203 -32.21 -30.73 2.02
N SER A 204 -33.02 -30.49 0.98
CA SER A 204 -34.47 -30.72 1.03
C SER A 204 -34.87 -32.18 0.88
N ARG A 205 -33.94 -33.06 0.53
CA ARG A 205 -34.18 -34.51 0.35
C ARG A 205 -33.67 -35.36 1.51
N VAL A 206 -33.00 -34.79 2.48
CA VAL A 206 -32.44 -35.51 3.62
C VAL A 206 -33.47 -35.54 4.75
N ASP A 207 -33.83 -36.71 5.19
CA ASP A 207 -34.74 -36.91 6.34
C ASP A 207 -34.09 -36.28 7.60
N LYS A 208 -34.90 -35.66 8.45
CA LYS A 208 -34.42 -34.90 9.64
C LYS A 208 -33.49 -35.72 10.55
N ARG A 209 -33.53 -37.03 10.50
CA ARG A 209 -32.68 -37.97 11.26
C ARG A 209 -31.25 -38.10 10.73
N ASP A 210 -31.01 -37.76 9.45
CA ASP A 210 -29.71 -37.90 8.82
C ASP A 210 -28.98 -36.54 8.71
N ILE A 211 -29.64 -35.44 9.12
CA ILE A 211 -29.08 -34.07 9.02
C ILE A 211 -27.76 -33.95 9.82
N ASP A 212 -27.68 -34.53 11.01
CA ASP A 212 -26.48 -34.42 11.83
C ASP A 212 -25.33 -35.32 11.30
N ALA A 213 -25.63 -36.48 10.75
CA ALA A 213 -24.64 -37.34 10.09
C ALA A 213 -24.14 -36.73 8.77
N ALA A 214 -25.05 -36.24 7.92
CA ALA A 214 -24.71 -35.55 6.68
C ALA A 214 -23.97 -34.21 6.93
N ARG A 215 -24.33 -33.52 8.02
CA ARG A 215 -23.63 -32.29 8.46
C ARG A 215 -22.23 -32.59 8.95
N ALA A 216 -22.02 -33.68 9.69
CA ALA A 216 -20.70 -34.12 10.11
C ALA A 216 -19.84 -34.55 8.91
N GLU A 217 -20.42 -35.24 7.93
CA GLU A 217 -19.74 -35.70 6.73
C GLU A 217 -19.34 -34.53 5.80
N ILE A 218 -20.18 -33.49 5.71
CA ILE A 218 -19.91 -32.27 4.93
C ILE A 218 -18.95 -31.32 5.67
N LEU A 219 -19.08 -31.19 7.00
CA LEU A 219 -18.27 -30.28 7.80
C LEU A 219 -16.86 -30.82 8.09
N ALA A 220 -16.71 -32.14 8.31
CA ALA A 220 -15.40 -32.71 8.63
C ALA A 220 -14.30 -32.44 7.59
N PRO A 221 -14.55 -32.53 6.26
CA PRO A 221 -13.56 -32.11 5.26
C PRO A 221 -13.28 -30.62 5.27
N VAL A 222 -14.30 -29.80 5.53
CA VAL A 222 -14.17 -28.33 5.58
C VAL A 222 -13.38 -27.90 6.81
N GLU A 223 -13.69 -28.47 7.97
CA GLU A 223 -12.96 -28.22 9.22
C GLU A 223 -11.50 -28.68 9.14
N ARG A 224 -11.24 -29.85 8.52
CA ARG A 224 -9.89 -30.33 8.29
C ARG A 224 -9.11 -29.37 7.37
N LYS A 225 -9.70 -28.98 6.24
CA LYS A 225 -9.08 -28.05 5.31
C LYS A 225 -8.90 -26.65 5.91
N ALA A 226 -9.85 -26.19 6.72
CA ALA A 226 -9.70 -24.96 7.49
C ALA A 226 -8.58 -25.07 8.51
N GLY A 227 -8.44 -26.20 9.20
CA GLY A 227 -7.34 -26.50 10.11
C GLY A 227 -5.98 -26.49 9.41
N GLU A 228 -5.89 -27.11 8.24
CA GLU A 228 -4.67 -27.12 7.41
C GLU A 228 -4.28 -25.70 6.97
N ILE A 229 -5.24 -24.91 6.51
CA ILE A 229 -5.01 -23.51 6.12
C ILE A 229 -4.54 -22.66 7.31
N VAL A 230 -5.17 -22.84 8.47
CA VAL A 230 -4.77 -22.13 9.69
C VAL A 230 -3.37 -22.53 10.12
N ALA A 231 -3.04 -23.83 10.10
CA ALA A 231 -1.71 -24.33 10.44
C ALA A 231 -0.63 -23.78 9.50
N ASP A 232 -0.87 -23.83 8.18
CA ASP A 232 0.03 -23.27 7.17
C ASP A 232 0.21 -21.75 7.33
N ALA A 233 -0.88 -21.02 7.56
CA ALA A 233 -0.83 -19.59 7.82
C ALA A 233 -0.04 -19.23 9.09
N THR A 234 -0.20 -20.04 10.15
CA THR A 234 0.53 -19.87 11.41
C THR A 234 2.03 -20.11 11.19
N GLU A 235 2.40 -21.19 10.51
CA GLU A 235 3.79 -21.51 10.20
C GLU A 235 4.45 -20.40 9.34
N ARG A 236 3.74 -19.88 8.34
CA ARG A 236 4.22 -18.75 7.54
C ARG A 236 4.41 -17.49 8.36
N ALA A 237 3.48 -17.19 9.28
CA ALA A 237 3.58 -16.05 10.17
C ALA A 237 4.78 -16.16 11.12
N GLU A 238 5.05 -17.35 11.67
CA GLU A 238 6.21 -17.63 12.51
C GLU A 238 7.53 -17.48 11.74
N ARG A 239 7.60 -18.04 10.52
CA ARG A 239 8.78 -17.89 9.63
C ARG A 239 9.03 -16.42 9.28
N ALA A 240 7.98 -15.67 8.94
CA ALA A 240 8.07 -14.24 8.65
C ALA A 240 8.52 -13.43 9.87
N SER A 241 8.01 -13.77 11.06
CA SER A 241 8.42 -13.14 12.32
C SER A 241 9.90 -13.40 12.63
N ALA A 242 10.35 -14.64 12.45
CA ALA A 242 11.74 -15.01 12.63
C ALA A 242 12.68 -14.32 11.61
N ALA A 243 12.24 -14.18 10.37
CA ALA A 243 12.98 -13.44 9.35
C ALA A 243 13.12 -11.96 9.71
N ARG A 244 12.03 -11.30 10.10
CA ARG A 244 12.04 -9.89 10.56
C ARG A 244 13.01 -9.68 11.72
N LYS A 245 12.99 -10.57 12.72
CA LYS A 245 13.91 -10.49 13.85
C LYS A 245 15.37 -10.57 13.42
N ARG A 246 15.70 -11.48 12.49
CA ARG A 246 17.06 -11.58 11.93
C ARG A 246 17.49 -10.31 11.20
N ASP A 247 16.56 -9.71 10.43
CA ASP A 247 16.84 -8.48 9.70
C ASP A 247 16.99 -7.28 10.64
N GLU A 248 16.19 -7.21 11.71
CA GLU A 248 16.35 -6.20 12.76
C GLU A 248 17.70 -6.33 13.47
N ASP A 249 18.13 -7.56 13.78
CA ASP A 249 19.44 -7.80 14.41
C ASP A 249 20.60 -7.42 13.47
N ARG A 250 20.48 -7.75 12.16
CA ARG A 250 21.44 -7.31 11.13
C ARG A 250 21.49 -5.79 11.00
N LEU A 251 20.33 -5.13 10.99
CA LEU A 251 20.25 -3.68 10.91
C LEU A 251 20.88 -3.03 12.15
N ARG A 252 20.65 -3.60 13.33
CA ARG A 252 21.26 -3.13 14.58
C ARG A 252 22.78 -3.26 14.56
N ALA A 253 23.30 -4.39 14.08
CA ALA A 253 24.74 -4.62 13.92
C ALA A 253 25.34 -3.61 12.91
N ALA A 254 24.74 -3.46 11.74
CA ALA A 254 25.19 -2.51 10.72
C ALA A 254 25.20 -1.06 11.22
N ARG A 255 24.18 -0.64 11.98
CA ARG A 255 24.16 0.69 12.62
C ARG A 255 25.28 0.87 13.65
N SER A 256 25.58 -0.19 14.43
CA SER A 256 26.71 -0.16 15.37
C SER A 256 28.05 0.01 14.65
N ASP A 257 28.25 -0.73 13.55
CA ASP A 257 29.48 -0.64 12.77
C ASP A 257 29.62 0.70 12.05
N LEU A 258 28.52 1.24 11.51
CA LEU A 258 28.51 2.59 10.95
C LEU A 258 28.92 3.64 11.99
N ALA A 259 28.40 3.56 13.21
CA ALA A 259 28.76 4.48 14.29
C ALA A 259 30.24 4.37 14.71
N LYS A 260 30.87 3.18 14.56
CA LYS A 260 32.32 3.01 14.77
C LYS A 260 33.12 3.72 13.66
N VAL A 261 32.73 3.48 12.41
CA VAL A 261 33.38 4.11 11.25
C VAL A 261 33.26 5.63 11.30
N GLU A 262 32.11 6.15 11.67
CA GLU A 262 31.93 7.60 11.84
C GLU A 262 32.82 8.18 12.93
N ARG A 263 32.98 7.50 14.07
CA ARG A 263 33.91 7.90 15.12
C ARG A 263 35.36 7.93 14.63
N GLN A 264 35.81 6.87 13.96
CA GLN A 264 37.16 6.82 13.37
C GLN A 264 37.38 7.93 12.35
N ARG A 265 36.37 8.22 11.51
CA ARG A 265 36.42 9.31 10.53
C ARG A 265 36.59 10.68 11.19
N VAL A 266 35.89 10.91 12.29
CA VAL A 266 36.00 12.17 13.05
C VAL A 266 37.40 12.30 13.67
N GLU A 267 37.92 11.22 14.26
CA GLU A 267 39.26 11.16 14.85
C GLU A 267 40.35 11.43 13.78
N THR A 268 40.33 10.66 12.68
CA THR A 268 41.28 10.86 11.56
C THR A 268 41.19 12.28 10.97
N ARG A 269 40.00 12.88 10.92
CA ARG A 269 39.82 14.26 10.45
C ARG A 269 40.45 15.25 11.42
N GLY A 270 40.37 15.00 12.72
CA GLY A 270 41.06 15.79 13.76
C GLY A 270 42.55 15.71 13.61
N GLU A 271 43.12 14.49 13.48
CA GLU A 271 44.55 14.30 13.25
C GLU A 271 45.05 15.01 11.97
N LEU A 272 44.29 14.89 10.89
CA LEU A 272 44.64 15.58 9.64
C LEU A 272 44.64 17.12 9.80
N GLY A 273 43.67 17.64 10.57
CA GLY A 273 43.64 19.08 10.92
C GLY A 273 44.92 19.51 11.63
N THR A 274 45.32 18.79 12.68
CA THR A 274 46.54 19.06 13.45
C THR A 274 47.82 18.96 12.60
N LEU A 275 47.92 17.94 11.76
CA LEU A 275 49.03 17.82 10.82
C LEU A 275 49.07 18.95 9.80
N THR A 276 47.92 19.37 9.32
CA THR A 276 47.83 20.52 8.37
C THR A 276 48.33 21.80 9.00
N GLU A 277 48.01 22.06 10.27
CA GLU A 277 48.50 23.22 11.04
C GLU A 277 50.03 23.12 11.21
N GLN A 278 50.56 21.98 11.64
CA GLN A 278 52.01 21.75 11.79
C GLN A 278 52.76 21.95 10.48
N VAL A 279 52.21 21.47 9.35
CA VAL A 279 52.80 21.72 8.01
C VAL A 279 52.76 23.21 7.68
N GLY A 280 51.70 23.92 8.01
CA GLY A 280 51.63 25.38 7.86
C GLY A 280 52.68 26.14 8.65
N GLU A 281 52.86 25.78 9.92
CA GLU A 281 53.91 26.37 10.78
C GLU A 281 55.32 26.07 10.23
N LYS A 282 55.61 24.83 9.83
CA LYS A 282 56.89 24.47 9.23
C LYS A 282 57.20 25.23 7.94
N ARG A 283 56.19 25.40 7.07
CA ARG A 283 56.33 26.23 5.87
C ARG A 283 56.61 27.70 6.17
N SER A 284 55.95 28.26 7.19
CA SER A 284 56.24 29.62 7.64
C SER A 284 57.67 29.78 8.18
N GLN A 285 58.13 28.81 9.00
CA GLN A 285 59.50 28.77 9.50
C GLN A 285 60.54 28.65 8.37
N ALA A 286 60.26 27.79 7.36
CA ALA A 286 61.14 27.65 6.20
C ALA A 286 61.22 28.99 5.40
N ALA A 287 60.10 29.63 5.14
CA ALA A 287 60.07 30.90 4.43
C ALA A 287 60.84 32.01 5.20
N GLU A 288 60.78 32.03 6.53
CA GLU A 288 61.55 32.96 7.34
C GLU A 288 63.05 32.65 7.26
N MET A 289 63.44 31.37 7.26
CA MET A 289 64.81 30.96 7.10
C MET A 289 65.37 31.34 5.72
N ASP A 290 64.57 31.09 4.64
CA ASP A 290 64.95 31.48 3.28
C ASP A 290 65.18 33.00 3.18
N ARG A 291 64.33 33.83 3.82
CA ARG A 291 64.54 35.27 3.87
C ARG A 291 65.85 35.62 4.60
N LYS A 292 66.16 35.00 5.75
CA LYS A 292 67.41 35.23 6.46
C LYS A 292 68.62 34.81 5.65
N ILE A 293 68.52 33.70 4.88
CA ILE A 293 69.57 33.26 3.97
C ILE A 293 69.79 34.32 2.86
N ALA A 294 68.71 34.80 2.24
CA ALA A 294 68.79 35.85 1.21
C ALA A 294 69.40 37.14 1.72
N GLU A 295 69.02 37.57 2.96
CA GLU A 295 69.65 38.77 3.62
C GLU A 295 71.14 38.55 3.84
N LYS A 296 71.56 37.35 4.30
CA LYS A 296 72.97 37.04 4.50
C LYS A 296 73.76 36.98 3.20
N MET A 297 73.16 36.38 2.13
CA MET A 297 73.81 36.40 0.81
C MET A 297 73.98 37.81 0.28
N ALA A 298 73.01 38.65 0.39
CA ALA A 298 73.15 40.08 -0.01
C ALA A 298 74.22 40.82 0.82
N GLU A 299 74.38 40.51 2.12
CA GLU A 299 75.45 41.06 2.95
C GLU A 299 76.83 40.52 2.51
N ILE A 300 76.94 39.26 2.15
CA ILE A 300 78.17 38.68 1.59
C ILE A 300 78.56 39.35 0.27
N ASP A 301 77.60 39.46 -0.65
CA ASP A 301 77.85 40.13 -1.96
C ASP A 301 78.31 41.56 -1.79
N ARG A 302 77.74 42.30 -0.81
CA ARG A 302 78.18 43.66 -0.48
C ARG A 302 79.60 43.66 0.05
N LEU A 303 79.96 42.79 0.99
CA LEU A 303 81.28 42.69 1.56
C LEU A 303 82.33 42.29 0.52
N ASP A 304 81.96 41.36 -0.40
CA ASP A 304 82.85 40.98 -1.51
C ASP A 304 83.12 42.16 -2.46
N GLY A 305 82.07 42.94 -2.73
CA GLY A 305 82.24 44.24 -3.47
C GLY A 305 83.20 45.18 -2.77
N GLU A 306 83.04 45.43 -1.46
CA GLU A 306 83.92 46.28 -0.66
C GLU A 306 85.38 45.73 -0.61
N ILE A 307 85.56 44.41 -0.56
CA ILE A 307 86.87 43.81 -0.63
C ILE A 307 87.49 43.98 -2.03
N GLY A 308 86.72 43.80 -3.08
CA GLY A 308 87.15 44.06 -4.46
C GLY A 308 87.68 45.48 -4.66
N GLU A 309 86.88 46.51 -4.22
CA GLU A 309 87.29 47.91 -4.28
C GLU A 309 88.60 48.21 -3.50
N LYS A 310 88.74 47.57 -2.33
CA LYS A 310 89.98 47.76 -1.53
C LYS A 310 91.19 47.05 -2.18
N ILE A 311 90.99 45.96 -2.88
CA ILE A 311 92.05 45.26 -3.65
C ILE A 311 92.49 46.19 -4.84
N GLU A 312 91.52 46.69 -5.56
CA GLU A 312 91.79 47.62 -6.69
C GLU A 312 92.58 48.88 -6.23
N LEU A 313 92.11 49.56 -5.17
CA LEU A 313 92.79 50.72 -4.56
C LEU A 313 94.22 50.37 -4.14
N ARG A 314 94.45 49.18 -3.61
CA ARG A 314 95.78 48.75 -3.21
C ARG A 314 96.69 48.50 -4.41
N ASN A 315 96.17 48.07 -5.55
CA ASN A 315 96.88 47.77 -6.77
C ASN A 315 97.22 49.11 -7.52
N GLU A 316 96.41 50.17 -7.33
CA GLU A 316 96.66 51.48 -7.92
C GLU A 316 97.72 52.31 -7.16
N VAL A 317 98.03 52.00 -5.87
CA VAL A 317 98.95 52.75 -5.03
C VAL A 317 100.36 52.09 -4.90
N GLY A 318 100.53 50.88 -5.44
CA GLY A 318 101.76 50.11 -5.46
C GLY A 318 102.44 50.18 -6.79
#